data_7cdebfcdb234d702b9c78595b639f3f5
#
_entry.id   7cdebfcdb234d702b9c78595b639f3f5
#
_cell.length_a   1.000
_cell.length_b   1.000
_cell.length_c   1.000
_cell.angle_alpha   90.00
_cell.angle_beta   90.00
_cell.angle_gamma   90.00
#
_symmetry.space_group_name_H-M   'P 1'
#
loop_
_entity.id
_entity.type
_entity.pdbx_description
1 polymer ?
#
loop_
_entity_poly.entity_id
_entity_poly.type
_entity_poly.pdbx_seq_one_letter_code
_entity_poly.pdbx_strand_id
1 'polypeptide(L)'
;TELAKQAHKMIIAWVIARCEEDQGRPFDWVRLIEGGLFEFLQRMVLTDIKPPVFHRMMERHGRKLNGLVLQRLAEPFEPLGGGFWGRFRNYLEEPSFSKREKVILRAAHFLATDWEFRMIYRFNRDLWGIEETRREIESRVEEHIDLAGVREIMIRRGMTDKGLFAFVDLCGQLRFQVRWAQLPRVPATSVLEHLLVVASLAYFASLERVSSPR
;
A
#
# COMPACT_ATOMS: atom_id res chain seq x y z
N THR A 1 3.19 1.53 -12.22
CA THR A 1 3.39 2.80 -11.49
C THR A 1 3.27 2.58 -9.99
N GLU A 2 3.87 3.48 -9.20
CA GLU A 2 3.80 3.45 -7.73
C GLU A 2 2.35 3.64 -7.24
N LEU A 3 1.58 4.51 -7.89
CA LEU A 3 0.15 4.72 -7.60
C LEU A 3 -0.67 3.43 -7.73
N ALA A 4 -0.50 2.71 -8.82
CA ALA A 4 -1.22 1.45 -9.05
C ALA A 4 -0.85 0.38 -8.00
N LYS A 5 0.44 0.30 -7.63
CA LYS A 5 0.91 -0.60 -6.58
C LYS A 5 0.32 -0.24 -5.22
N GLN A 6 0.30 1.05 -4.88
CA GLN A 6 -0.27 1.53 -3.63
C GLN A 6 -1.77 1.26 -3.55
N ALA A 7 -2.51 1.49 -4.64
CA ALA A 7 -3.93 1.17 -4.72
C ALA A 7 -4.19 -0.34 -4.47
N HIS A 8 -3.45 -1.20 -5.15
CA HIS A 8 -3.57 -2.65 -4.99
C HIS A 8 -3.22 -3.10 -3.56
N LYS A 9 -2.14 -2.55 -2.98
CA LYS A 9 -1.77 -2.76 -1.59
C LYS A 9 -2.90 -2.39 -0.62
N MET A 10 -3.57 -1.25 -0.83
CA MET A 10 -4.68 -0.84 0.05
C MET A 10 -5.87 -1.79 -0.02
N ILE A 11 -6.19 -2.31 -1.21
CA ILE A 11 -7.24 -3.33 -1.39
C ILE A 11 -6.86 -4.62 -0.67
N ILE A 12 -5.61 -5.09 -0.83
CA ILE A 12 -5.12 -6.29 -0.14
C ILE A 12 -5.14 -6.08 1.37
N ALA A 13 -4.71 -4.91 1.87
CA ALA A 13 -4.73 -4.59 3.29
C ALA A 13 -6.17 -4.62 3.86
N TRP A 14 -7.14 -4.10 3.11
CA TRP A 14 -8.55 -4.18 3.47
C TRP A 14 -9.02 -5.65 3.57
N VAL A 15 -8.68 -6.50 2.60
CA VAL A 15 -9.03 -7.92 2.61
C VAL A 15 -8.43 -8.63 3.83
N ILE A 16 -7.13 -8.42 4.09
CA ILE A 16 -6.46 -9.02 5.25
C ILE A 16 -7.14 -8.59 6.55
N ALA A 17 -7.41 -7.29 6.73
CA ALA A 17 -8.04 -6.75 7.93
C ALA A 17 -9.46 -7.34 8.14
N ARG A 18 -10.25 -7.49 7.08
CA ARG A 18 -11.57 -8.14 7.17
C ARG A 18 -11.46 -9.59 7.63
N CYS A 19 -10.53 -10.36 7.06
CA CYS A 19 -10.30 -11.74 7.52
C CYS A 19 -9.86 -11.82 8.99
N GLU A 20 -9.10 -10.83 9.47
CA GLU A 20 -8.71 -10.75 10.87
C GLU A 20 -9.91 -10.41 11.78
N GLU A 21 -10.79 -9.49 11.38
CA GLU A 21 -12.03 -9.20 12.11
C GLU A 21 -12.95 -10.42 12.20
N ASP A 22 -13.11 -11.17 11.10
CA ASP A 22 -13.90 -12.38 11.07
C ASP A 22 -13.36 -13.47 12.02
N GLN A 23 -12.07 -13.38 12.40
CA GLN A 23 -11.42 -14.20 13.43
C GLN A 23 -11.51 -13.60 14.84
N GLY A 24 -12.31 -12.53 15.04
CA GLY A 24 -12.45 -11.85 16.32
C GLY A 24 -11.26 -10.97 16.71
N ARG A 25 -10.46 -10.56 15.76
CA ARG A 25 -9.30 -9.68 15.95
C ARG A 25 -9.55 -8.29 15.33
N PRO A 26 -10.30 -7.40 16.01
CA PRO A 26 -10.69 -6.12 15.44
C PRO A 26 -9.50 -5.19 15.20
N PHE A 27 -9.65 -4.30 14.21
CA PHE A 27 -8.67 -3.29 13.82
C PHE A 27 -9.22 -1.87 13.92
N ASP A 28 -8.33 -0.92 14.08
CA ASP A 28 -8.63 0.48 13.86
C ASP A 28 -8.57 0.79 12.36
N TRP A 29 -9.75 0.84 11.74
CA TRP A 29 -9.87 1.10 10.30
C TRP A 29 -9.33 2.47 9.89
N VAL A 30 -9.49 3.48 10.73
CA VAL A 30 -8.95 4.82 10.46
C VAL A 30 -7.42 4.74 10.40
N ARG A 31 -6.80 4.10 11.39
CA ARG A 31 -5.34 3.91 11.43
C ARG A 31 -4.81 3.07 10.28
N LEU A 32 -5.57 2.08 9.84
CA LEU A 32 -5.18 1.26 8.69
C LEU A 32 -5.20 2.08 7.39
N ILE A 33 -6.27 2.81 7.14
CA ILE A 33 -6.43 3.67 5.95
C ILE A 33 -5.38 4.77 5.97
N GLU A 34 -5.27 5.50 7.07
CA GLU A 34 -4.27 6.57 7.22
C GLU A 34 -2.84 6.03 7.12
N GLY A 35 -2.55 4.89 7.73
CA GLY A 35 -1.23 4.27 7.62
C GLY A 35 -0.81 4.01 6.17
N GLY A 36 -1.74 3.53 5.35
CA GLY A 36 -1.50 3.38 3.91
C GLY A 36 -1.28 4.71 3.20
N LEU A 37 -2.05 5.75 3.53
CA LEU A 37 -1.83 7.11 3.00
C LEU A 37 -0.49 7.70 3.47
N PHE A 38 -0.12 7.49 4.74
CA PHE A 38 1.14 7.98 5.30
C PHE A 38 2.36 7.36 4.62
N GLU A 39 2.33 6.05 4.37
CA GLU A 39 3.41 5.39 3.63
C GLU A 39 3.48 5.88 2.18
N PHE A 40 2.34 6.16 1.56
CA PHE A 40 2.30 6.73 0.23
C PHE A 40 2.86 8.16 0.19
N LEU A 41 2.47 9.03 1.13
CA LEU A 41 3.00 10.40 1.25
C LEU A 41 4.51 10.39 1.52
N GLN A 42 4.99 9.52 2.40
CA GLN A 42 6.43 9.34 2.62
C GLN A 42 7.14 8.95 1.31
N ARG A 43 6.56 8.01 0.56
CA ARG A 43 7.12 7.53 -0.70
C ARG A 43 7.14 8.59 -1.79
N MET A 44 6.15 9.47 -1.83
CA MET A 44 6.12 10.61 -2.77
C MET A 44 7.29 11.58 -2.57
N VAL A 45 7.68 11.82 -1.31
CA VAL A 45 8.83 12.68 -1.00
C VAL A 45 10.16 11.96 -1.24
N LEU A 46 10.23 10.66 -0.87
CA LEU A 46 11.42 9.82 -1.00
C LEU A 46 11.36 8.97 -2.29
N THR A 47 10.97 9.59 -3.39
CA THR A 47 10.79 8.93 -4.69
C THR A 47 12.12 8.55 -5.34
N ASP A 48 12.04 7.73 -6.40
CA ASP A 48 13.16 7.30 -7.26
C ASP A 48 14.32 6.57 -6.57
N ILE A 49 14.13 6.14 -5.33
CA ILE A 49 15.13 5.33 -4.63
C ILE A 49 14.78 3.85 -4.82
N LYS A 50 15.73 3.07 -5.37
CA LYS A 50 15.56 1.61 -5.51
C LYS A 50 15.28 0.96 -4.16
N PRO A 51 14.33 0.01 -4.04
CA PRO A 51 13.90 -0.56 -2.76
C PRO A 51 15.05 -1.05 -1.85
N PRO A 52 16.05 -1.81 -2.31
CA PRO A 52 17.14 -2.25 -1.43
C PRO A 52 17.99 -1.10 -0.87
N VAL A 53 18.12 -0.01 -1.63
CA VAL A 53 18.81 1.20 -1.18
C VAL A 53 17.96 1.95 -0.17
N PHE A 54 16.66 2.10 -0.45
CA PHE A 54 15.70 2.74 0.43
C PHE A 54 15.67 2.07 1.81
N HIS A 55 15.59 0.75 1.87
CA HIS A 55 15.58 0.02 3.15
C HIS A 55 16.85 0.28 3.97
N ARG A 56 18.03 0.19 3.35
CA ARG A 56 19.31 0.51 4.03
C ARG A 56 19.39 1.97 4.50
N MET A 57 18.86 2.90 3.72
CA MET A 57 18.80 4.32 4.11
C MET A 57 17.86 4.53 5.30
N MET A 58 16.70 3.89 5.31
CA MET A 58 15.75 3.97 6.42
C MET A 58 16.31 3.36 7.70
N GLU A 59 17.03 2.24 7.63
CA GLU A 59 17.71 1.64 8.78
C GLU A 59 18.76 2.58 9.38
N ARG A 60 19.56 3.23 8.53
CA ARG A 60 20.70 4.06 8.99
C ARG A 60 20.31 5.50 9.30
N HIS A 61 19.36 6.05 8.58
CA HIS A 61 19.04 7.49 8.58
C HIS A 61 17.54 7.77 8.71
N GLY A 62 16.73 6.83 9.17
CA GLY A 62 15.27 6.91 9.18
C GLY A 62 14.74 8.19 9.83
N ARG A 63 15.27 8.58 11.00
CA ARG A 63 14.86 9.83 11.68
C ARG A 63 15.08 11.07 10.80
N LYS A 64 16.23 11.16 10.13
CA LYS A 64 16.56 12.30 9.26
C LYS A 64 15.68 12.33 8.03
N LEU A 65 15.43 11.18 7.43
CA LEU A 65 14.55 11.04 6.27
C LEU A 65 13.09 11.37 6.63
N ASN A 66 12.60 10.88 7.76
CA ASN A 66 11.26 11.22 8.25
C ASN A 66 11.14 12.72 8.55
N GLY A 67 12.16 13.34 9.15
CA GLY A 67 12.20 14.79 9.36
C GLY A 67 12.12 15.59 8.05
N LEU A 68 12.81 15.14 6.98
CA LEU A 68 12.70 15.74 5.66
C LEU A 68 11.28 15.59 5.08
N VAL A 69 10.67 14.42 5.24
CA VAL A 69 9.28 14.19 4.79
C VAL A 69 8.32 15.14 5.49
N LEU A 70 8.41 15.24 6.82
CA LEU A 70 7.57 16.14 7.60
C LEU A 70 7.79 17.59 7.19
N GLN A 71 9.03 18.03 7.02
CA GLN A 71 9.32 19.41 6.59
C GLN A 71 8.70 19.71 5.21
N ARG A 72 8.78 18.78 4.26
CA ARG A 72 8.27 18.97 2.90
C ARG A 72 6.75 18.97 2.81
N LEU A 73 6.08 18.24 3.72
CA LEU A 73 4.63 18.07 3.69
C LEU A 73 3.90 18.93 4.73
N ALA A 74 4.60 19.70 5.57
CA ALA A 74 3.97 20.52 6.60
C ALA A 74 2.97 21.51 6.01
N GLU A 75 3.40 22.32 5.06
CA GLU A 75 2.58 23.39 4.48
C GLU A 75 1.23 22.89 3.93
N PRO A 76 1.15 21.85 3.07
CA PRO A 76 -0.12 21.39 2.54
C PRO A 76 -0.95 20.51 3.51
N PHE A 77 -0.33 19.85 4.51
CA PHE A 77 -1.02 18.87 5.33
C PHE A 77 -1.24 19.28 6.80
N GLU A 78 -0.47 20.20 7.34
CA GLU A 78 -0.67 20.69 8.70
C GLU A 78 -2.04 21.38 8.92
N PRO A 79 -2.58 22.15 7.93
CA PRO A 79 -3.89 22.75 8.06
C PRO A 79 -5.06 21.77 8.00
N LEU A 80 -4.85 20.52 7.58
CA LEU A 80 -5.94 19.54 7.50
C LEU A 80 -6.51 19.22 8.88
N GLY A 81 -7.84 19.21 8.93
CA GLY A 81 -8.58 18.97 10.16
C GLY A 81 -8.44 17.56 10.73
N GLY A 82 -9.20 17.29 11.81
CA GLY A 82 -9.30 15.96 12.43
C GLY A 82 -8.00 15.42 13.05
N GLY A 83 -6.97 16.27 13.27
CA GLY A 83 -5.69 15.84 13.85
C GLY A 83 -4.83 14.97 12.91
N PHE A 84 -5.10 14.98 11.61
CA PHE A 84 -4.41 14.18 10.59
C PHE A 84 -2.89 14.36 10.66
N TRP A 85 -2.41 15.62 10.70
CA TRP A 85 -0.99 15.93 10.76
C TRP A 85 -0.27 15.34 11.99
N GLY A 86 -0.89 15.43 13.17
CA GLY A 86 -0.37 14.83 14.39
C GLY A 86 -0.24 13.31 14.28
N ARG A 87 -1.26 12.63 13.71
CA ARG A 87 -1.20 11.18 13.49
C ARG A 87 -0.16 10.80 12.44
N PHE A 88 0.02 11.60 11.38
CA PHE A 88 1.10 11.38 10.39
C PHE A 88 2.48 11.47 11.03
N ARG A 89 2.73 12.49 11.84
CA ARG A 89 3.99 12.63 12.59
C ARG A 89 4.23 11.42 13.49
N ASN A 90 3.25 11.04 14.31
CA ASN A 90 3.38 9.89 15.19
C ASN A 90 3.61 8.58 14.41
N TYR A 91 3.00 8.42 13.25
CA TYR A 91 3.21 7.25 12.40
C TYR A 91 4.67 7.12 11.95
N LEU A 92 5.34 8.23 11.62
CA LEU A 92 6.73 8.25 11.16
C LEU A 92 7.75 8.18 12.31
N GLU A 93 7.44 8.79 13.46
CA GLU A 93 8.41 8.98 14.55
C GLU A 93 8.28 7.93 15.66
N GLU A 94 7.08 7.38 15.89
CA GLU A 94 6.81 6.44 16.97
C GLU A 94 6.61 5.01 16.46
N PRO A 95 7.57 4.09 16.72
CA PRO A 95 7.46 2.70 16.27
C PRO A 95 6.24 1.96 16.80
N SER A 96 5.76 2.31 18.01
CA SER A 96 4.59 1.69 18.64
C SER A 96 3.27 2.16 18.07
N PHE A 97 3.24 3.34 17.44
CA PHE A 97 2.03 3.89 16.85
C PHE A 97 1.55 3.04 15.67
N SER A 98 0.29 2.63 15.67
CA SER A 98 -0.33 1.77 14.66
C SER A 98 0.43 0.45 14.39
N LYS A 99 1.01 -0.17 15.42
CA LYS A 99 1.87 -1.35 15.27
C LYS A 99 1.18 -2.51 14.54
N ARG A 100 -0.10 -2.79 14.85
CA ARG A 100 -0.87 -3.87 14.22
C ARG A 100 -1.18 -3.56 12.75
N GLU A 101 -1.62 -2.33 12.49
CA GLU A 101 -1.94 -1.85 11.15
C GLU A 101 -0.70 -1.85 10.26
N LYS A 102 0.46 -1.47 10.80
CA LYS A 102 1.77 -1.57 10.10
C LYS A 102 2.11 -3.01 9.69
N VAL A 103 1.76 -4.01 10.49
CA VAL A 103 1.96 -5.43 10.13
C VAL A 103 1.10 -5.81 8.93
N ILE A 104 -0.18 -5.43 8.93
CA ILE A 104 -1.09 -5.68 7.79
C ILE A 104 -0.60 -4.95 6.53
N LEU A 105 -0.24 -3.67 6.65
CA LEU A 105 0.24 -2.89 5.51
C LEU A 105 1.53 -3.47 4.91
N ARG A 106 2.41 -4.01 5.75
CA ARG A 106 3.62 -4.71 5.30
C ARG A 106 3.28 -6.01 4.58
N ALA A 107 2.41 -6.83 5.14
CA ALA A 107 1.94 -8.06 4.49
C ALA A 107 1.29 -7.76 3.12
N ALA A 108 0.44 -6.75 3.06
CA ALA A 108 -0.21 -6.30 1.83
C ALA A 108 0.82 -5.78 0.80
N HIS A 109 1.88 -5.10 1.24
CA HIS A 109 2.96 -4.65 0.37
C HIS A 109 3.67 -5.84 -0.30
N PHE A 110 4.01 -6.88 0.47
CA PHE A 110 4.67 -8.06 -0.08
C PHE A 110 3.76 -8.87 -1.00
N LEU A 111 2.49 -9.02 -0.66
CA LEU A 111 1.51 -9.67 -1.55
C LEU A 111 1.29 -8.89 -2.87
N ALA A 112 1.25 -7.56 -2.82
CA ALA A 112 1.17 -6.74 -4.03
C ALA A 112 2.45 -6.88 -4.88
N THR A 113 3.61 -6.95 -4.23
CA THR A 113 4.91 -7.18 -4.91
C THR A 113 4.97 -8.57 -5.53
N ASP A 114 4.54 -9.61 -4.81
CA ASP A 114 4.44 -10.98 -5.32
C ASP A 114 3.52 -11.07 -6.54
N TRP A 115 2.38 -10.38 -6.47
CA TRP A 115 1.44 -10.34 -7.59
C TRP A 115 2.07 -9.70 -8.84
N GLU A 116 2.74 -8.55 -8.71
CA GLU A 116 3.46 -7.89 -9.81
C GLU A 116 4.59 -8.76 -10.34
N PHE A 117 5.39 -9.33 -9.44
CA PHE A 117 6.53 -10.16 -9.81
C PHE A 117 6.10 -11.38 -10.63
N ARG A 118 5.01 -12.03 -10.28
CA ARG A 118 4.50 -13.18 -11.05
C ARG A 118 4.12 -12.84 -12.48
N MET A 119 3.62 -11.62 -12.74
CA MET A 119 3.38 -11.15 -14.09
C MET A 119 4.67 -11.03 -14.89
N ILE A 120 5.73 -10.54 -14.26
CA ILE A 120 7.07 -10.40 -14.88
C ILE A 120 7.73 -11.75 -15.03
N TYR A 121 7.74 -12.56 -13.98
CA TYR A 121 8.41 -13.86 -13.93
C TYR A 121 7.92 -14.82 -15.01
N ARG A 122 6.64 -14.80 -15.33
CA ARG A 122 6.02 -15.67 -16.34
C ARG A 122 6.72 -15.59 -17.70
N PHE A 123 7.23 -14.41 -18.06
CA PHE A 123 7.85 -14.13 -19.35
C PHE A 123 9.37 -13.95 -19.29
N ASN A 124 9.97 -14.02 -18.11
CA ASN A 124 11.37 -13.65 -17.89
C ASN A 124 12.11 -14.66 -17.01
N ARG A 125 11.81 -15.94 -17.12
CA ARG A 125 12.37 -17.00 -16.26
C ARG A 125 13.89 -17.15 -16.40
N ASP A 126 14.42 -16.78 -17.56
CA ASP A 126 15.83 -16.94 -17.89
C ASP A 126 16.70 -15.71 -17.53
N LEU A 127 16.07 -14.66 -16.92
CA LEU A 127 16.84 -13.49 -16.47
C LEU A 127 17.74 -13.86 -15.28
N TRP A 128 18.95 -13.35 -15.33
CA TRP A 128 19.92 -13.52 -14.24
C TRP A 128 19.36 -12.97 -12.92
N GLY A 129 19.45 -13.77 -11.84
CA GLY A 129 18.97 -13.41 -10.49
C GLY A 129 17.45 -13.48 -10.31
N ILE A 130 16.68 -13.88 -11.32
CA ILE A 130 15.20 -13.89 -11.22
C ILE A 130 14.70 -14.91 -10.19
N GLU A 131 15.34 -16.07 -10.09
CA GLU A 131 14.99 -17.11 -9.11
C GLU A 131 15.34 -16.74 -7.69
N GLU A 132 16.40 -15.98 -7.47
CA GLU A 132 16.76 -15.42 -6.18
C GLU A 132 15.72 -14.39 -5.72
N THR A 133 15.34 -13.49 -6.63
CA THR A 133 14.26 -12.51 -6.39
C THR A 133 12.93 -13.20 -6.06
N ARG A 134 12.59 -14.29 -6.77
CA ARG A 134 11.38 -15.07 -6.48
C ARG A 134 11.38 -15.61 -5.06
N ARG A 135 12.48 -16.27 -4.66
CA ARG A 135 12.62 -16.85 -3.31
C ARG A 135 12.58 -15.79 -2.23
N GLU A 136 13.21 -14.64 -2.45
CA GLU A 136 13.18 -13.52 -1.50
C GLU A 136 11.74 -13.01 -1.30
N ILE A 137 11.00 -12.77 -2.37
CA ILE A 137 9.61 -12.30 -2.29
C ILE A 137 8.71 -13.34 -1.59
N GLU A 138 8.83 -14.62 -1.94
CA GLU A 138 8.07 -15.71 -1.32
C GLU A 138 8.37 -15.80 0.19
N SER A 139 9.63 -15.75 0.59
CA SER A 139 10.02 -15.74 2.01
C SER A 139 9.40 -14.56 2.77
N ARG A 140 9.39 -13.37 2.18
CA ARG A 140 8.77 -12.18 2.78
C ARG A 140 7.26 -12.31 2.95
N VAL A 141 6.56 -12.97 2.03
CA VAL A 141 5.13 -13.26 2.19
C VAL A 141 4.91 -14.28 3.31
N GLU A 142 5.73 -15.31 3.38
CA GLU A 142 5.65 -16.37 4.40
C GLU A 142 5.86 -15.84 5.82
N GLU A 143 6.66 -14.80 6.02
CA GLU A 143 6.81 -14.11 7.32
C GLU A 143 5.47 -13.62 7.90
N HIS A 144 4.43 -13.52 7.10
CA HIS A 144 3.10 -13.01 7.48
C HIS A 144 2.00 -14.06 7.40
N ILE A 145 2.35 -15.35 7.29
CA ILE A 145 1.38 -16.44 7.11
C ILE A 145 0.43 -16.61 8.32
N ASP A 146 0.78 -16.06 9.47
CA ASP A 146 -0.09 -16.08 10.66
C ASP A 146 -1.34 -15.20 10.51
N LEU A 147 -1.32 -14.25 9.57
CA LEU A 147 -2.51 -13.48 9.22
C LEU A 147 -3.49 -14.32 8.41
N ALA A 148 -4.75 -14.41 8.87
CA ALA A 148 -5.76 -15.24 8.23
C ALA A 148 -5.98 -14.88 6.76
N GLY A 149 -6.02 -13.59 6.42
CA GLY A 149 -6.18 -13.14 5.05
C GLY A 149 -4.99 -13.47 4.16
N VAL A 150 -3.76 -13.48 4.70
CA VAL A 150 -2.57 -13.92 3.94
C VAL A 150 -2.67 -15.40 3.62
N ARG A 151 -2.99 -16.24 4.61
CA ARG A 151 -3.21 -17.70 4.39
C ARG A 151 -4.27 -17.95 3.34
N GLU A 152 -5.41 -17.28 3.43
CA GLU A 152 -6.52 -17.47 2.50
C GLU A 152 -6.14 -17.09 1.06
N ILE A 153 -5.44 -15.98 0.88
CA ILE A 153 -4.91 -15.56 -0.42
C ILE A 153 -3.89 -16.57 -0.96
N MET A 154 -3.00 -17.09 -0.11
CA MET A 154 -1.93 -18.01 -0.53
C MET A 154 -2.47 -19.39 -0.87
N ILE A 155 -3.37 -19.97 -0.06
CA ILE A 155 -3.97 -21.27 -0.30
C ILE A 155 -4.72 -21.31 -1.64
N ARG A 156 -5.41 -20.23 -1.99
CA ARG A 156 -6.20 -20.11 -3.23
C ARG A 156 -5.42 -19.61 -4.45
N ARG A 157 -4.13 -19.45 -4.32
CA ARG A 157 -3.22 -18.91 -5.34
C ARG A 157 -3.23 -19.63 -6.69
N GLY A 158 -3.69 -20.87 -6.75
CA GLY A 158 -3.83 -21.64 -7.99
C GLY A 158 -5.28 -21.83 -8.45
N MET A 159 -6.27 -21.33 -7.71
CA MET A 159 -7.70 -21.47 -7.97
C MET A 159 -8.21 -20.18 -8.60
N THR A 160 -8.24 -20.13 -9.92
CA THR A 160 -8.43 -18.88 -10.70
C THR A 160 -9.86 -18.35 -10.72
N ASP A 161 -10.83 -19.06 -10.17
CA ASP A 161 -12.23 -18.75 -10.45
C ASP A 161 -13.08 -18.32 -9.25
N LYS A 162 -12.59 -18.45 -8.01
CA LYS A 162 -13.39 -18.11 -6.81
C LYS A 162 -12.54 -17.62 -5.62
N GLY A 163 -13.15 -16.81 -4.75
CA GLY A 163 -12.65 -16.41 -3.45
C GLY A 163 -11.79 -15.14 -3.45
N LEU A 164 -11.12 -14.88 -2.33
CA LEU A 164 -10.39 -13.65 -2.09
C LEU A 164 -9.21 -13.43 -3.05
N PHE A 165 -8.54 -14.52 -3.47
CA PHE A 165 -7.46 -14.40 -4.44
C PHE A 165 -7.97 -13.89 -5.79
N ALA A 166 -9.10 -14.42 -6.29
CA ALA A 166 -9.68 -13.97 -7.55
C ALA A 166 -10.13 -12.50 -7.47
N PHE A 167 -10.67 -12.06 -6.34
CA PHE A 167 -11.00 -10.65 -6.12
C PHE A 167 -9.75 -9.76 -6.14
N VAL A 168 -8.70 -10.15 -5.41
CA VAL A 168 -7.42 -9.41 -5.38
C VAL A 168 -6.79 -9.36 -6.78
N ASP A 169 -6.83 -10.48 -7.52
CA ASP A 169 -6.33 -10.56 -8.90
C ASP A 169 -7.12 -9.63 -9.83
N LEU A 170 -8.46 -9.67 -9.79
CA LEU A 170 -9.31 -8.79 -10.57
C LEU A 170 -9.01 -7.31 -10.31
N CYS A 171 -8.89 -6.93 -9.04
CA CYS A 171 -8.53 -5.55 -8.67
C CYS A 171 -7.13 -5.17 -9.20
N GLY A 172 -6.16 -6.09 -9.11
CA GLY A 172 -4.83 -5.88 -9.66
C GLY A 172 -4.82 -5.64 -11.16
N GLN A 173 -5.70 -6.32 -11.90
CA GLN A 173 -5.82 -6.18 -13.36
C GLN A 173 -6.34 -4.80 -13.79
N LEU A 174 -7.01 -4.04 -12.93
CA LEU A 174 -7.46 -2.67 -13.23
C LEU A 174 -6.30 -1.71 -13.55
N ARG A 175 -5.06 -2.07 -13.22
CA ARG A 175 -3.86 -1.31 -13.62
C ARG A 175 -3.58 -1.33 -15.11
N PHE A 176 -4.10 -2.32 -15.83
CA PHE A 176 -3.96 -2.45 -17.29
C PHE A 176 -5.09 -1.78 -18.05
N GLN A 177 -6.16 -1.38 -17.38
CA GLN A 177 -7.27 -0.66 -17.96
C GLN A 177 -6.98 0.84 -17.95
N VAL A 178 -6.72 1.39 -19.15
CA VAL A 178 -6.45 2.82 -19.34
C VAL A 178 -7.75 3.60 -19.40
N ARG A 179 -7.88 4.65 -18.59
CA ARG A 179 -9.03 5.56 -18.66
C ARG A 179 -8.96 6.42 -19.92
N TRP A 180 -10.11 6.65 -20.54
CA TRP A 180 -10.21 7.48 -21.74
C TRP A 180 -9.29 7.00 -22.88
N ALA A 181 -9.20 5.69 -23.09
CA ALA A 181 -8.29 5.06 -24.05
C ALA A 181 -8.44 5.59 -25.49
N GLN A 182 -9.60 6.17 -25.82
CA GLN A 182 -9.90 6.74 -27.14
C GLN A 182 -9.38 8.18 -27.31
N LEU A 183 -8.90 8.83 -26.25
CA LEU A 183 -8.42 10.21 -26.29
C LEU A 183 -6.91 10.25 -26.04
N PRO A 184 -6.12 10.91 -26.89
CA PRO A 184 -4.71 11.16 -26.65
C PRO A 184 -4.53 11.95 -25.34
N ARG A 185 -3.64 11.47 -24.46
CA ARG A 185 -3.31 12.15 -23.20
C ARG A 185 -1.97 11.75 -22.64
N VAL A 186 -1.38 12.65 -21.88
CA VAL A 186 -0.15 12.45 -21.13
C VAL A 186 -0.35 13.06 -19.73
N PRO A 187 -0.05 12.33 -18.65
CA PRO A 187 0.31 10.90 -18.60
C PRO A 187 -0.91 9.99 -18.80
N ALA A 188 -0.66 8.75 -19.24
CA ALA A 188 -1.67 7.71 -19.20
C ALA A 188 -2.00 7.35 -17.75
N THR A 189 -3.28 7.23 -17.41
CA THR A 189 -3.75 6.90 -16.05
C THR A 189 -4.62 5.65 -16.12
N SER A 190 -4.29 4.64 -15.32
CA SER A 190 -5.10 3.43 -15.20
C SER A 190 -6.35 3.66 -14.35
N VAL A 191 -7.31 2.74 -14.46
CA VAL A 191 -8.51 2.75 -13.60
C VAL A 191 -8.10 2.62 -12.13
N LEU A 192 -7.15 1.75 -11.83
CA LEU A 192 -6.69 1.52 -10.46
C LEU A 192 -6.06 2.77 -9.82
N GLU A 193 -5.23 3.48 -10.57
CA GLU A 193 -4.63 4.75 -10.12
C GLU A 193 -5.69 5.81 -9.84
N HIS A 194 -6.65 5.94 -10.76
CA HIS A 194 -7.75 6.89 -10.58
C HIS A 194 -8.55 6.60 -9.31
N LEU A 195 -8.85 5.32 -9.03
CA LEU A 195 -9.59 4.94 -7.83
C LEU A 195 -8.86 5.35 -6.54
N LEU A 196 -7.53 5.21 -6.49
CA LEU A 196 -6.76 5.67 -5.32
C LEU A 196 -6.85 7.19 -5.14
N VAL A 197 -6.70 7.94 -6.23
CA VAL A 197 -6.79 9.42 -6.17
C VAL A 197 -8.18 9.85 -5.68
N VAL A 198 -9.24 9.27 -6.23
CA VAL A 198 -10.63 9.59 -5.82
C VAL A 198 -10.86 9.25 -4.36
N ALA A 199 -10.42 8.07 -3.90
CA ALA A 199 -10.56 7.66 -2.50
C ALA A 199 -9.78 8.59 -1.55
N SER A 200 -8.56 8.99 -1.93
CA SER A 200 -7.74 9.93 -1.15
C SER A 200 -8.40 11.31 -1.05
N LEU A 201 -8.90 11.85 -2.15
CA LEU A 201 -9.62 13.12 -2.17
C LEU A 201 -10.89 13.09 -1.32
N ALA A 202 -11.68 12.00 -1.42
CA ALA A 202 -12.87 11.82 -0.61
C ALA A 202 -12.53 11.77 0.89
N TYR A 203 -11.43 11.09 1.25
CA TYR A 203 -10.96 11.03 2.62
C TYR A 203 -10.54 12.42 3.14
N PHE A 204 -9.71 13.16 2.42
CA PHE A 204 -9.29 14.50 2.82
C PHE A 204 -10.48 15.48 2.94
N ALA A 205 -11.41 15.44 1.99
CA ALA A 205 -12.62 16.25 2.07
C ALA A 205 -13.50 15.90 3.30
N SER A 206 -13.46 14.66 3.78
CA SER A 206 -14.17 14.27 5.01
C SER A 206 -13.54 14.87 6.28
N LEU A 207 -12.22 15.05 6.30
CA LEU A 207 -11.51 15.66 7.44
C LEU A 207 -11.88 17.13 7.63
N GLU A 208 -12.00 17.88 6.54
CA GLU A 208 -12.37 19.30 6.58
C GLU A 208 -13.79 19.52 7.11
N ARG A 209 -14.75 18.65 6.73
CA ARG A 209 -16.14 18.73 7.21
C ARG A 209 -16.27 18.54 8.71
N VAL A 210 -15.41 17.73 9.33
CA VAL A 210 -15.39 17.52 10.79
C VAL A 210 -14.87 18.74 11.54
N SER A 211 -14.07 19.57 10.87
CA SER A 211 -13.41 20.75 11.47
C SER A 211 -14.22 22.04 11.34
N SER A 212 -15.26 22.07 10.53
CA SER A 212 -16.15 23.24 10.40
C SER A 212 -17.30 23.12 11.40
N PRO A 213 -17.40 24.01 12.41
CA PRO A 213 -18.59 24.06 13.26
C PRO A 213 -19.82 24.39 12.41
N ARG A 214 -20.89 23.65 12.58
CA ARG A 214 -22.21 23.95 12.01
C ARG A 214 -22.81 25.14 12.67
#